data_0d8096940ecc03cd6fae9d5e75b4a9ad
#
_entry.id   0d8096940ecc03cd6fae9d5e75b4a9ad
#
_cell.length_a   1.000
_cell.length_b   1.000
_cell.length_c   1.000
_cell.angle_alpha   90.00
_cell.angle_beta   90.00
_cell.angle_gamma   90.00
#
_symmetry.space_group_name_H-M   'P 1'
#
loop_
_entity.id
_entity.type
_entity.pdbx_description
1 polymer ?
#
loop_
_entity_poly.entity_id
_entity_poly.type
_entity_poly.pdbx_seq_one_letter_code
_entity_poly.pdbx_strand_id
1 'polypeptide(L)'
;MSSPSLAKRASNFTYNSLNKLWLTRVLMFKLRTIFGYEYYHRPQVNVDKRVFGSEYGGHCVALNHLDENSVVYSAGLGLDITFDEELIDEYRLSVHGFDPTPKSIKHLKAHGMPDGFHLHEYGISDKNGSQTFHIPVNPEHISHSTTNHRNTSTEAIEVAMQTLQT
;
A
#
# COMPACT_ATOMS: atom_id res chain seq x y z
N MET A 1 -16.92 -22.36 14.28
CA MET A 1 -16.35 -21.79 13.02
C MET A 1 -16.63 -22.78 11.90
N SER A 2 -17.59 -22.49 11.01
CA SER A 2 -17.92 -23.37 9.89
C SER A 2 -16.89 -23.18 8.77
N SER A 3 -16.20 -24.28 8.39
CA SER A 3 -15.31 -24.27 7.23
C SER A 3 -16.09 -23.92 5.96
N PRO A 4 -15.52 -23.14 5.04
CA PRO A 4 -16.18 -22.83 3.77
C PRO A 4 -16.44 -24.12 3.00
N SER A 5 -17.63 -24.26 2.41
CA SER A 5 -18.04 -25.44 1.67
C SER A 5 -17.07 -25.73 0.52
N LEU A 6 -16.88 -27.02 0.17
CA LEU A 6 -16.02 -27.47 -0.94
C LEU A 6 -16.33 -26.72 -2.26
N ALA A 7 -17.59 -26.40 -2.52
CA ALA A 7 -18.03 -25.61 -3.67
C ALA A 7 -17.44 -24.19 -3.68
N LYS A 8 -17.35 -23.54 -2.52
CA LYS A 8 -16.77 -22.18 -2.39
C LYS A 8 -15.25 -22.20 -2.52
N ARG A 9 -14.58 -23.29 -2.10
CA ARG A 9 -13.13 -23.51 -2.31
C ARG A 9 -12.78 -23.78 -3.78
N ALA A 10 -13.57 -24.60 -4.45
CA ALA A 10 -13.40 -24.89 -5.88
C ALA A 10 -13.65 -23.62 -6.74
N SER A 11 -14.69 -22.85 -6.43
CA SER A 11 -15.00 -21.58 -7.11
C SER A 11 -13.88 -20.56 -6.97
N ASN A 12 -13.29 -20.41 -5.77
CA ASN A 12 -12.18 -19.49 -5.56
C ASN A 12 -10.88 -19.97 -6.25
N PHE A 13 -10.63 -21.27 -6.30
CA PHE A 13 -9.47 -21.83 -6.99
C PHE A 13 -9.55 -21.63 -8.51
N THR A 14 -10.70 -21.87 -9.12
CA THR A 14 -10.92 -21.64 -10.56
C THR A 14 -10.87 -20.15 -10.91
N TYR A 15 -11.45 -19.28 -10.10
CA TYR A 15 -11.40 -17.83 -10.29
C TYR A 15 -9.96 -17.29 -10.24
N ASN A 16 -9.17 -17.70 -9.25
CA ASN A 16 -7.77 -17.29 -9.12
C ASN A 16 -6.88 -17.84 -10.25
N SER A 17 -7.16 -19.05 -10.73
CA SER A 17 -6.41 -19.64 -11.85
C SER A 17 -6.75 -18.97 -13.19
N LEU A 18 -8.00 -18.61 -13.43
CA LEU A 18 -8.45 -17.89 -14.63
C LEU A 18 -7.93 -16.44 -14.64
N ASN A 19 -7.84 -15.78 -13.49
CA ASN A 19 -7.30 -14.42 -13.40
C ASN A 19 -5.78 -14.33 -13.70
N LYS A 20 -5.06 -15.44 -13.69
CA LYS A 20 -3.65 -15.47 -14.12
C LYS A 20 -3.47 -15.38 -15.64
N LEU A 21 -4.51 -15.68 -16.42
CA LEU A 21 -4.48 -15.53 -17.88
C LEU A 21 -4.89 -14.10 -18.26
N TRP A 22 -4.01 -13.35 -18.89
CA TRP A 22 -4.25 -11.95 -19.31
C TRP A 22 -5.55 -11.76 -20.10
N LEU A 23 -5.85 -12.70 -21.04
CA LEU A 23 -7.07 -12.65 -21.86
C LEU A 23 -8.34 -12.74 -21.01
N THR A 24 -8.37 -13.60 -19.99
CA THR A 24 -9.54 -13.74 -19.13
C THR A 24 -9.74 -12.52 -18.24
N ARG A 25 -8.67 -11.90 -17.77
CA ARG A 25 -8.74 -10.63 -17.01
C ARG A 25 -9.35 -9.51 -17.89
N VAL A 26 -8.90 -9.36 -19.12
CA VAL A 26 -9.45 -8.36 -20.06
C VAL A 26 -10.93 -8.62 -20.36
N LEU A 27 -11.30 -9.89 -20.60
CA LEU A 27 -12.69 -10.25 -20.86
C LEU A 27 -13.58 -9.97 -19.64
N MET A 28 -13.15 -10.40 -18.46
CA MET A 28 -13.89 -10.16 -17.22
C MET A 28 -14.03 -8.67 -16.92
N PHE A 29 -12.98 -7.88 -17.14
CA PHE A 29 -13.02 -6.43 -16.99
C PHE A 29 -14.07 -5.81 -17.93
N LYS A 30 -14.06 -6.18 -19.22
CA LYS A 30 -15.05 -5.69 -20.20
C LYS A 30 -16.48 -6.06 -19.80
N LEU A 31 -16.72 -7.31 -19.38
CA LEU A 31 -18.03 -7.75 -18.91
C LEU A 31 -18.50 -6.94 -17.69
N ARG A 32 -17.62 -6.75 -16.71
CA ARG A 32 -17.93 -5.97 -15.50
C ARG A 32 -18.22 -4.50 -15.82
N THR A 33 -17.52 -3.93 -16.81
CA THR A 33 -17.80 -2.57 -17.31
C THR A 33 -19.18 -2.48 -17.97
N ILE A 34 -19.54 -3.46 -18.83
CA ILE A 34 -20.85 -3.50 -19.48
C ILE A 34 -22.00 -3.61 -18.46
N PHE A 35 -21.81 -4.39 -17.40
CA PHE A 35 -22.81 -4.54 -16.33
C PHE A 35 -22.76 -3.45 -15.26
N GLY A 36 -21.91 -2.41 -15.42
CA GLY A 36 -21.82 -1.29 -14.48
C GLY A 36 -21.12 -1.59 -13.15
N TYR A 37 -20.42 -2.72 -13.04
CA TYR A 37 -19.64 -3.07 -11.86
C TYR A 37 -18.25 -2.43 -11.82
N GLU A 38 -17.75 -1.95 -12.99
CA GLU A 38 -16.48 -1.24 -13.11
C GLU A 38 -16.60 -0.12 -14.13
N TYR A 39 -15.79 0.93 -13.97
CA TYR A 39 -15.72 2.05 -14.91
C TYR A 39 -14.48 1.92 -15.80
N TYR A 40 -14.69 2.07 -17.10
CA TYR A 40 -13.58 2.17 -18.05
C TYR A 40 -13.27 3.64 -18.32
N HIS A 41 -12.08 4.07 -17.86
CA HIS A 41 -11.54 5.36 -18.24
C HIS A 41 -10.53 5.18 -19.36
N ARG A 42 -10.82 5.78 -20.52
CA ARG A 42 -9.82 5.81 -21.58
C ARG A 42 -8.70 6.77 -21.18
N PRO A 43 -7.43 6.31 -21.18
CA PRO A 43 -6.31 7.20 -20.90
C PRO A 43 -6.33 8.37 -21.90
N GLN A 44 -6.25 9.60 -21.38
CA GLN A 44 -6.22 10.82 -22.19
C GLN A 44 -4.80 11.18 -22.60
N VAL A 45 -3.82 10.72 -21.81
CA VAL A 45 -2.40 10.99 -22.01
C VAL A 45 -1.64 9.66 -21.96
N ASN A 46 -0.69 9.47 -22.87
CA ASN A 46 0.26 8.38 -22.81
C ASN A 46 1.56 8.91 -22.19
N VAL A 47 1.97 8.32 -21.06
CA VAL A 47 3.21 8.67 -20.37
C VAL A 47 4.11 7.45 -20.26
N ASP A 48 5.42 7.67 -20.36
CA ASP A 48 6.39 6.66 -20.02
C ASP A 48 6.32 6.37 -18.54
N LYS A 49 6.24 5.10 -18.18
CA LYS A 49 6.06 4.67 -16.80
C LYS A 49 6.81 3.39 -16.50
N ARG A 50 7.28 3.27 -15.25
CA ARG A 50 7.95 2.08 -14.73
C ARG A 50 7.39 1.73 -13.36
N VAL A 51 7.38 0.45 -13.03
CA VAL A 51 7.11 -0.01 -11.66
C VAL A 51 8.41 0.04 -10.89
N PHE A 52 8.38 0.66 -9.72
CA PHE A 52 9.44 0.71 -8.72
C PHE A 52 9.01 -0.09 -7.50
N GLY A 53 9.95 -0.73 -6.83
CA GLY A 53 9.72 -1.51 -5.63
C GLY A 53 9.39 -2.98 -5.89
N SER A 54 9.09 -3.70 -4.82
CA SER A 54 8.81 -5.13 -4.82
C SER A 54 7.48 -5.49 -5.51
N GLU A 55 7.25 -6.79 -5.71
CA GLU A 55 5.95 -7.29 -6.19
C GLU A 55 4.80 -6.96 -5.20
N TYR A 56 5.10 -6.80 -3.92
CA TYR A 56 4.14 -6.50 -2.86
C TYR A 56 3.94 -4.99 -2.65
N GLY A 57 5.03 -4.23 -2.52
CA GLY A 57 5.03 -2.80 -2.17
C GLY A 57 5.29 -1.86 -3.36
N GLY A 58 5.40 -2.40 -4.60
CA GLY A 58 5.76 -1.60 -5.76
C GLY A 58 4.61 -0.77 -6.34
N HIS A 59 4.96 0.41 -6.86
CA HIS A 59 4.03 1.33 -7.50
C HIS A 59 4.50 1.76 -8.88
N CYS A 60 3.53 2.05 -9.76
CA CYS A 60 3.79 2.52 -11.11
C CYS A 60 3.92 4.05 -11.12
N VAL A 61 5.07 4.53 -11.59
CA VAL A 61 5.43 5.96 -11.60
C VAL A 61 5.66 6.43 -13.03
N ALA A 62 5.21 7.65 -13.33
CA ALA A 62 5.49 8.36 -14.57
C ALA A 62 6.90 8.94 -14.54
N LEU A 63 7.76 8.54 -15.49
CA LEU A 63 9.20 8.80 -15.43
C LEU A 63 9.61 10.27 -15.65
N ASN A 64 8.81 11.02 -16.41
CA ASN A 64 9.24 12.37 -16.90
C ASN A 64 8.86 13.51 -15.93
N HIS A 65 8.51 13.21 -14.69
CA HIS A 65 8.00 14.19 -13.72
C HIS A 65 8.79 14.23 -12.41
N LEU A 66 9.80 13.39 -12.27
CA LEU A 66 10.67 13.34 -11.08
C LEU A 66 12.11 13.69 -11.46
N ASP A 67 12.75 14.40 -10.55
CA ASP A 67 14.17 14.79 -10.61
C ASP A 67 14.78 14.83 -9.19
N GLU A 68 16.03 15.23 -9.09
CA GLU A 68 16.76 15.34 -7.82
C GLU A 68 16.22 16.38 -6.84
N ASN A 69 15.39 17.33 -7.32
CA ASN A 69 14.73 18.34 -6.48
C ASN A 69 13.33 17.92 -6.05
N SER A 70 12.86 16.78 -6.53
CA SER A 70 11.54 16.26 -6.19
C SER A 70 11.50 15.77 -4.76
N VAL A 71 10.37 16.00 -4.08
CA VAL A 71 10.10 15.52 -2.73
C VAL A 71 8.93 14.55 -2.78
N VAL A 72 9.14 13.35 -2.26
CA VAL A 72 8.13 12.29 -2.22
C VAL A 72 7.63 12.12 -0.78
N TYR A 73 6.32 12.04 -0.61
CA TYR A 73 5.67 11.68 0.65
C TYR A 73 5.10 10.28 0.54
N SER A 74 5.66 9.34 1.33
CA SER A 74 5.26 7.94 1.36
C SER A 74 4.57 7.62 2.69
N ALA A 75 3.29 7.28 2.66
CA ALA A 75 2.49 7.05 3.86
C ALA A 75 2.11 5.58 4.01
N GLY A 76 2.25 5.03 5.23
CA GLY A 76 1.94 3.64 5.52
C GLY A 76 3.01 2.68 5.02
N LEU A 77 4.25 2.89 5.43
CA LEU A 77 5.46 2.19 4.97
C LEU A 77 5.41 0.67 5.22
N GLY A 78 4.83 0.25 6.32
CA GLY A 78 4.82 -1.15 6.71
C GLY A 78 6.23 -1.71 6.95
N LEU A 79 6.55 -2.82 6.31
CA LEU A 79 7.87 -3.49 6.41
C LEU A 79 8.65 -3.46 5.09
N ASP A 80 8.15 -2.76 4.07
CA ASP A 80 8.71 -2.78 2.72
C ASP A 80 8.80 -1.33 2.18
N ILE A 81 10.01 -0.83 2.09
CA ILE A 81 10.33 0.50 1.52
C ILE A 81 11.13 0.39 0.22
N THR A 82 11.10 -0.78 -0.43
CA THR A 82 11.83 -0.99 -1.70
C THR A 82 11.42 -0.01 -2.79
N PHE A 83 10.16 0.43 -2.79
CA PHE A 83 9.67 1.48 -3.68
C PHE A 83 10.41 2.81 -3.45
N ASP A 84 10.54 3.19 -2.20
CA ASP A 84 11.18 4.44 -1.78
C ASP A 84 12.70 4.39 -2.05
N GLU A 85 13.32 3.24 -1.76
CA GLU A 85 14.74 2.98 -2.03
C GLU A 85 15.07 3.11 -3.52
N GLU A 86 14.28 2.46 -4.38
CA GLU A 86 14.49 2.52 -5.83
C GLU A 86 14.28 3.94 -6.40
N LEU A 87 13.34 4.73 -5.85
CA LEU A 87 13.17 6.12 -6.25
C LEU A 87 14.37 6.99 -5.87
N ILE A 88 14.89 6.82 -4.66
CA ILE A 88 16.09 7.52 -4.19
C ILE A 88 17.29 7.16 -5.07
N ASP A 89 17.47 5.87 -5.35
CA ASP A 89 18.60 5.39 -6.17
C ASP A 89 18.54 5.92 -7.61
N GLU A 90 17.36 5.95 -8.20
CA GLU A 90 17.18 6.38 -9.59
C GLU A 90 17.28 7.90 -9.76
N TYR A 91 16.60 8.67 -8.89
CA TYR A 91 16.42 10.11 -9.08
C TYR A 91 17.24 10.97 -8.11
N ARG A 92 17.85 10.39 -7.08
CA ARG A 92 18.57 11.11 -6.00
C ARG A 92 17.70 12.11 -5.27
N LEU A 93 16.39 11.86 -5.25
CA LEU A 93 15.38 12.71 -4.60
C LEU A 93 15.28 12.45 -3.09
N SER A 94 14.50 13.29 -2.39
CA SER A 94 14.20 13.10 -0.97
C SER A 94 12.84 12.42 -0.77
N VAL A 95 12.81 11.40 0.09
CA VAL A 95 11.58 10.72 0.49
C VAL A 95 11.30 10.98 1.96
N HIS A 96 10.10 11.47 2.27
CA HIS A 96 9.57 11.58 3.63
C HIS A 96 8.59 10.44 3.85
N GLY A 97 9.01 9.44 4.61
CA GLY A 97 8.21 8.26 4.92
C GLY A 97 7.48 8.39 6.27
N PHE A 98 6.20 8.09 6.30
CA PHE A 98 5.33 8.24 7.47
C PHE A 98 4.72 6.90 7.87
N ASP A 99 4.99 6.44 9.07
CA ASP A 99 4.31 5.27 9.64
C ASP A 99 4.20 5.44 11.18
N PRO A 100 2.99 5.32 11.76
CA PRO A 100 2.79 5.51 13.18
C PRO A 100 2.97 4.20 13.98
N THR A 101 3.13 3.04 13.30
CA THR A 101 3.05 1.75 13.97
C THR A 101 4.41 1.31 14.54
N PRO A 102 4.50 0.93 15.83
CA PRO A 102 5.76 0.58 16.47
C PRO A 102 6.48 -0.59 15.78
N LYS A 103 5.72 -1.53 15.20
CA LYS A 103 6.27 -2.69 14.49
C LYS A 103 7.02 -2.26 13.23
N SER A 104 6.43 -1.39 12.42
CA SER A 104 7.06 -0.86 11.20
C SER A 104 8.29 -0.02 11.53
N ILE A 105 8.15 0.93 12.46
CA ILE A 105 9.24 1.80 12.90
C ILE A 105 10.45 0.99 13.37
N LYS A 106 10.22 -0.02 14.22
CA LYS A 106 11.28 -0.91 14.72
C LYS A 106 11.96 -1.67 13.58
N HIS A 107 11.18 -2.17 12.64
CA HIS A 107 11.69 -2.92 11.48
C HIS A 107 12.56 -2.03 10.59
N LEU A 108 12.07 -0.86 10.22
CA LEU A 108 12.78 0.09 9.35
C LEU A 108 14.09 0.58 9.97
N LYS A 109 14.08 0.91 11.27
CA LYS A 109 15.31 1.28 12.01
C LYS A 109 16.33 0.15 12.06
N ALA A 110 15.89 -1.10 12.12
CA ALA A 110 16.78 -2.26 12.14
C ALA A 110 17.33 -2.62 10.76
N HIS A 111 16.52 -2.40 9.70
CA HIS A 111 16.93 -2.63 8.31
C HIS A 111 17.98 -1.62 7.85
N GLY A 112 17.93 -0.39 8.36
CA GLY A 112 18.66 0.76 7.86
C GLY A 112 17.88 1.47 6.76
N MET A 113 18.14 2.75 6.59
CA MET A 113 17.48 3.59 5.59
C MET A 113 18.54 4.26 4.71
N PRO A 114 18.30 4.41 3.41
CA PRO A 114 19.23 5.06 2.52
C PRO A 114 19.35 6.56 2.82
N ASP A 115 20.46 7.15 2.40
CA ASP A 115 20.59 8.60 2.39
C ASP A 115 19.49 9.22 1.53
N GLY A 116 18.83 10.25 2.03
CA GLY A 116 17.66 10.87 1.38
C GLY A 116 16.31 10.34 1.87
N PHE A 117 16.28 9.29 2.70
CA PHE A 117 15.05 8.84 3.36
C PHE A 117 14.89 9.44 4.75
N HIS A 118 13.77 10.09 5.00
CA HIS A 118 13.43 10.75 6.27
C HIS A 118 12.23 10.08 6.93
N LEU A 119 12.47 9.25 7.95
CA LEU A 119 11.40 8.56 8.67
C LEU A 119 10.70 9.48 9.67
N HIS A 120 9.38 9.55 9.57
CA HIS A 120 8.49 10.22 10.50
C HIS A 120 7.64 9.18 11.25
N GLU A 121 7.79 9.12 12.57
CA GLU A 121 7.16 8.13 13.45
C GLU A 121 5.73 8.53 13.85
N TYR A 122 4.96 9.03 12.89
CA TYR A 122 3.55 9.40 13.05
C TYR A 122 2.79 9.20 11.75
N GLY A 123 1.48 9.05 11.85
CA GLY A 123 0.60 8.97 10.69
C GLY A 123 0.13 10.35 10.24
N ILE A 124 -0.25 10.45 8.96
CA ILE A 124 -0.80 11.67 8.39
C ILE A 124 -2.31 11.72 8.65
N SER A 125 -2.80 12.87 9.13
CA SER A 125 -4.21 13.09 9.43
C SER A 125 -4.62 14.52 9.12
N ASP A 126 -5.91 14.81 9.20
CA ASP A 126 -6.49 16.17 9.15
C ASP A 126 -6.28 16.94 10.46
N LYS A 127 -5.84 16.28 11.53
CA LYS A 127 -5.64 16.86 12.87
C LYS A 127 -4.42 16.27 13.55
N ASN A 128 -3.75 17.10 14.33
CA ASN A 128 -2.71 16.67 15.26
C ASN A 128 -3.36 15.99 16.49
N GLY A 129 -2.76 14.89 16.96
CA GLY A 129 -3.25 14.18 18.13
C GLY A 129 -2.85 12.71 18.16
N SER A 130 -3.67 11.87 18.75
CA SER A 130 -3.54 10.42 18.71
C SER A 130 -4.77 9.78 18.10
N GLN A 131 -4.61 8.57 17.58
CA GLN A 131 -5.69 7.77 17.03
C GLN A 131 -5.52 6.31 17.44
N THR A 132 -6.64 5.67 17.75
CA THR A 132 -6.69 4.26 18.09
C THR A 132 -6.64 3.42 16.81
N PHE A 133 -5.66 2.52 16.74
CA PHE A 133 -5.54 1.53 15.66
C PHE A 133 -5.78 0.13 16.20
N HIS A 134 -6.70 -0.59 15.59
CA HIS A 134 -6.98 -1.99 15.90
C HIS A 134 -5.95 -2.90 15.24
N ILE A 135 -5.38 -3.79 16.06
CA ILE A 135 -4.37 -4.76 15.61
C ILE A 135 -5.04 -5.86 14.79
N PRO A 136 -4.45 -6.33 13.68
CA PRO A 136 -5.00 -7.46 12.95
C PRO A 136 -4.98 -8.74 13.78
N VAL A 137 -5.99 -9.61 13.62
CA VAL A 137 -6.07 -10.92 14.30
C VAL A 137 -4.90 -11.82 13.93
N ASN A 138 -4.47 -11.77 12.67
CA ASN A 138 -3.27 -12.49 12.24
C ASN A 138 -2.03 -11.62 12.53
N PRO A 139 -1.11 -12.05 13.42
CA PRO A 139 0.08 -11.30 13.79
C PRO A 139 1.10 -11.12 12.65
N GLU A 140 0.99 -11.90 11.57
CA GLU A 140 1.80 -11.72 10.36
C GLU A 140 1.36 -10.51 9.54
N HIS A 141 0.10 -10.11 9.66
CA HIS A 141 -0.40 -8.91 9.01
C HIS A 141 0.08 -7.67 9.75
N ILE A 142 0.41 -6.63 8.98
CA ILE A 142 0.89 -5.34 9.49
C ILE A 142 -0.15 -4.23 9.34
N SER A 143 -1.18 -4.47 8.53
CA SER A 143 -2.22 -3.48 8.25
C SER A 143 -3.14 -3.29 9.45
N HIS A 144 -2.91 -2.25 10.22
CA HIS A 144 -3.81 -1.82 11.30
C HIS A 144 -5.03 -1.07 10.71
N SER A 145 -6.11 -1.02 11.45
CA SER A 145 -7.34 -0.35 11.02
C SER A 145 -7.85 0.62 12.07
N THR A 146 -8.32 1.78 11.63
CA THR A 146 -9.03 2.74 12.49
C THR A 146 -10.43 2.27 12.85
N THR A 147 -10.93 1.27 12.14
CA THR A 147 -12.26 0.69 12.35
C THR A 147 -12.15 -0.74 12.84
N ASN A 148 -12.87 -1.08 13.90
CA ASN A 148 -12.97 -2.46 14.35
C ASN A 148 -13.86 -3.28 13.39
N HIS A 149 -13.28 -4.32 12.79
CA HIS A 149 -13.98 -5.22 11.87
C HIS A 149 -13.54 -6.68 12.09
N ARG A 150 -14.11 -7.62 11.31
CA ARG A 150 -13.90 -9.08 11.51
C ARG A 150 -12.44 -9.55 11.54
N ASN A 151 -11.53 -8.80 10.92
CA ASN A 151 -10.12 -9.16 10.81
C ASN A 151 -9.23 -8.42 11.82
N THR A 152 -9.82 -7.63 12.72
CA THR A 152 -9.13 -6.96 13.80
C THR A 152 -9.40 -7.65 15.14
N SER A 153 -8.39 -7.65 16.02
CA SER A 153 -8.54 -8.13 17.41
C SER A 153 -9.27 -7.08 18.27
N THR A 154 -9.59 -7.45 19.50
CA THR A 154 -10.05 -6.49 20.51
C THR A 154 -8.91 -5.61 21.04
N GLU A 155 -7.67 -5.99 20.76
CA GLU A 155 -6.49 -5.20 21.13
C GLU A 155 -6.32 -4.02 20.17
N ALA A 156 -5.94 -2.89 20.74
CA ALA A 156 -5.70 -1.67 20.00
C ALA A 156 -4.47 -0.94 20.55
N ILE A 157 -3.87 -0.12 19.71
CA ILE A 157 -2.74 0.74 20.09
C ILE A 157 -3.12 2.20 19.81
N GLU A 158 -2.60 3.10 20.63
CA GLU A 158 -2.65 4.54 20.38
C GLU A 158 -1.40 4.93 19.59
N VAL A 159 -1.60 5.64 18.48
CA VAL A 159 -0.54 6.11 17.61
C VAL A 159 -0.61 7.62 17.41
N ALA A 160 0.55 8.26 17.25
CA ALA A 160 0.62 9.68 16.98
C ALA A 160 0.18 9.99 15.55
N MET A 161 -0.58 11.07 15.40
CA MET A 161 -1.06 11.58 14.12
C MET A 161 -0.73 13.06 13.98
N GLN A 162 -0.31 13.49 12.79
CA GLN A 162 -0.01 14.88 12.51
C GLN A 162 -0.54 15.32 11.15
N THR A 163 -0.76 16.62 11.00
CA THR A 163 -1.08 17.22 9.71
C THR A 163 0.19 17.46 8.90
N LEU A 164 0.09 17.42 7.58
CA LEU A 164 1.14 17.89 6.66
C LEU A 164 1.09 19.43 6.56
N GLN A 165 1.27 20.13 7.66
CA GLN A 165 1.45 21.58 7.62
C GLN A 165 2.95 21.88 7.55
N THR A 166 3.34 22.57 6.49
CA THR A 166 4.65 23.21 6.33
C THR A 166 4.69 24.52 7.09
#